data_32edda91a9b717a10bf0521e9b5da502
#
_entry.id   32edda91a9b717a10bf0521e9b5da502
#
_cell.length_a   1.000
_cell.length_b   1.000
_cell.length_c   1.000
_cell.angle_alpha   90.00
_cell.angle_beta   90.00
_cell.angle_gamma   90.00
#
_symmetry.space_group_name_H-M   'P 1'
#
loop_
_entity.id
_entity.type
_entity.pdbx_description
1 polymer ?
#
loop_
_entity_poly.entity_id
_entity_poly.type
_entity_poly.pdbx_seq_one_letter_code
_entity_poly.pdbx_strand_id
1 'polypeptide(L)'
;MNPFPSDLFAPWMIPAAQALLHFVWQGALLAAGLALALRRLRNATASDRHALACATLALMAIAPLVTFRVLGTNGPVLAASTALVAPATVATGSAVTNGTPEGTALGFTTLPAGLLPWLPWITAFWVCGVGLSALRLLGGWWRVHRWATRETAAAPADWQERCDGLGRRLGLRRRVPLRESSRIDGPLIVGWFRPMLVLPLGMLQSLPGLQVEALLLHELAHVHGRDPLIHLLQRAVETLLFYHPAVWWVSEQVRREREHRCDDRVFDAQGQGHSLAEALVTLAERMPASEPLALAATDGSVASRVRRLLQSESTRSTGSTASRKGWLWITLALVVIALGVGLAPLALGPRLFVATARFQLEPTLDAYSMATAMEKVKSNGILADMAVNFELEKRWSMDRAACVERLKDRVRISQYRRTTLLELQVACEDPKLAADLANGLAQQSIDMDREIEEVKSRSRGDSIMRLATQLAGAKTKLAHSTTNDLDGVLAASQIKVYEGMLESGIRAQAERFSSPQTAGQIIDPAVPPTRRSRWSGN
;
A
#
# COMPACT_ATOMS: atom_id res chain seq x y z
N MET A 1 -19.84 -1.14 16.95
CA MET A 1 -20.58 -1.63 15.78
C MET A 1 -19.82 -1.17 14.54
N ASN A 2 -19.19 -2.10 13.81
CA ASN A 2 -18.63 -1.80 12.49
C ASN A 2 -19.82 -1.74 11.52
N PRO A 3 -20.14 -0.57 10.93
CA PRO A 3 -21.36 -0.41 10.14
C PRO A 3 -21.30 -1.07 8.75
N PHE A 4 -20.18 -1.75 8.39
CA PHE A 4 -20.01 -2.29 7.04
C PHE A 4 -19.45 -3.71 7.04
N PRO A 5 -19.95 -4.61 6.18
CA PRO A 5 -19.45 -5.97 6.03
C PRO A 5 -17.99 -5.95 5.51
N SER A 6 -17.12 -6.68 6.19
CA SER A 6 -15.70 -6.85 5.84
C SER A 6 -15.47 -7.37 4.42
N ASP A 7 -16.48 -7.98 3.83
CA ASP A 7 -16.43 -8.64 2.52
C ASP A 7 -16.51 -7.66 1.33
N LEU A 8 -16.83 -6.38 1.61
CA LEU A 8 -16.95 -5.35 0.58
C LEU A 8 -15.58 -4.78 0.14
N PHE A 9 -14.51 -5.01 0.93
CA PHE A 9 -13.21 -4.41 0.68
C PHE A 9 -12.20 -5.45 0.19
N ALA A 10 -11.64 -5.20 -0.99
CA ALA A 10 -10.62 -6.07 -1.55
C ALA A 10 -9.34 -6.09 -0.68
N PRO A 11 -8.64 -7.24 -0.54
CA PRO A 11 -7.48 -7.38 0.35
C PRO A 11 -6.33 -6.41 0.08
N TRP A 12 -6.24 -5.88 -1.15
CA TRP A 12 -5.20 -4.91 -1.54
C TRP A 12 -5.45 -3.47 -1.04
N MET A 13 -6.67 -3.15 -0.58
CA MET A 13 -7.04 -1.77 -0.21
C MET A 13 -6.27 -1.26 1.02
N ILE A 14 -6.06 -2.12 2.01
CA ILE A 14 -5.33 -1.75 3.23
C ILE A 14 -3.85 -1.47 2.93
N PRO A 15 -3.08 -2.36 2.29
CA PRO A 15 -1.70 -2.07 1.95
C PRO A 15 -1.55 -0.89 0.97
N ALA A 16 -2.56 -0.65 0.10
CA ALA A 16 -2.57 0.53 -0.75
C ALA A 16 -2.70 1.83 0.05
N ALA A 17 -3.64 1.91 1.00
CA ALA A 17 -3.78 3.06 1.88
C ALA A 17 -2.50 3.33 2.69
N GLN A 18 -1.90 2.29 3.24
CA GLN A 18 -0.64 2.39 3.98
C GLN A 18 0.48 2.93 3.08
N ALA A 19 0.61 2.43 1.84
CA ALA A 19 1.60 2.92 0.90
C ALA A 19 1.39 4.40 0.55
N LEU A 20 0.14 4.84 0.37
CA LEU A 20 -0.22 6.24 0.12
C LEU A 20 0.14 7.15 1.31
N LEU A 21 -0.13 6.70 2.55
CA LEU A 21 0.23 7.43 3.76
C LEU A 21 1.75 7.51 3.96
N HIS A 22 2.47 6.42 3.74
CA HIS A 22 3.94 6.44 3.77
C HIS A 22 4.53 7.36 2.72
N PHE A 23 3.91 7.45 1.56
CA PHE A 23 4.38 8.35 0.50
C PHE A 23 4.32 9.83 0.89
N VAL A 24 3.47 10.25 1.83
CA VAL A 24 3.38 11.65 2.27
C VAL A 24 4.74 12.18 2.75
N TRP A 25 5.43 11.45 3.59
CA TRP A 25 6.76 11.87 4.07
C TRP A 25 7.89 11.53 3.07
N GLN A 26 7.79 10.39 2.34
CA GLN A 26 8.74 10.00 1.30
C GLN A 26 8.80 11.05 0.18
N GLY A 27 7.63 11.47 -0.32
CA GLY A 27 7.52 12.50 -1.35
C GLY A 27 8.05 13.85 -0.89
N ALA A 28 7.81 14.23 0.37
CA ALA A 28 8.35 15.46 0.95
C ALA A 28 9.89 15.42 1.03
N LEU A 29 10.48 14.30 1.45
CA LEU A 29 11.94 14.14 1.49
C LEU A 29 12.58 14.19 0.10
N LEU A 30 11.97 13.53 -0.90
CA LEU A 30 12.44 13.57 -2.29
C LEU A 30 12.41 15.00 -2.84
N ALA A 31 11.34 15.76 -2.57
CA ALA A 31 11.24 17.15 -2.99
C ALA A 31 12.27 18.05 -2.27
N ALA A 32 12.48 17.86 -0.97
CA ALA A 32 13.50 18.59 -0.21
C ALA A 32 14.91 18.30 -0.75
N GLY A 33 15.19 17.03 -1.06
CA GLY A 33 16.43 16.61 -1.71
C GLY A 33 16.64 17.28 -3.06
N LEU A 34 15.60 17.32 -3.92
CA LEU A 34 15.66 18.05 -5.19
C LEU A 34 15.89 19.54 -4.99
N ALA A 35 15.19 20.17 -4.03
CA ALA A 35 15.37 21.60 -3.73
C ALA A 35 16.81 21.94 -3.33
N LEU A 36 17.41 21.11 -2.47
CA LEU A 36 18.81 21.25 -2.07
C LEU A 36 19.76 21.04 -3.27
N ALA A 37 19.50 20.02 -4.07
CA ALA A 37 20.29 19.73 -5.27
C ALA A 37 20.23 20.88 -6.29
N LEU A 38 19.05 21.42 -6.58
CA LEU A 38 18.89 22.55 -7.50
C LEU A 38 19.60 23.83 -6.99
N ARG A 39 19.60 24.05 -5.65
CA ARG A 39 20.37 25.15 -5.04
C ARG A 39 21.87 24.99 -5.25
N ARG A 40 22.39 23.76 -5.16
CA ARG A 40 23.82 23.45 -5.38
C ARG A 40 24.20 23.49 -6.86
N LEU A 41 23.27 23.11 -7.74
CA LEU A 41 23.44 23.04 -9.19
C LEU A 41 23.01 24.32 -9.93
N ARG A 42 23.04 25.48 -9.30
CA ARG A 42 22.64 26.75 -9.94
C ARG A 42 23.42 27.04 -11.23
N ASN A 43 24.70 26.65 -11.27
CA ASN A 43 25.60 26.86 -12.40
C ASN A 43 25.62 25.68 -13.38
N ALA A 44 24.84 24.62 -13.15
CA ALA A 44 24.73 23.50 -14.06
C ALA A 44 23.83 23.85 -15.26
N THR A 45 23.94 23.07 -16.33
CA THR A 45 23.10 23.25 -17.51
C THR A 45 21.62 23.04 -17.20
N ALA A 46 20.72 23.71 -17.92
CA ALA A 46 19.28 23.47 -17.77
C ALA A 46 18.91 22.01 -18.10
N SER A 47 19.66 21.38 -19.01
CA SER A 47 19.50 19.95 -19.34
C SER A 47 19.75 19.04 -18.14
N ASP A 48 20.80 19.29 -17.35
CA ASP A 48 21.14 18.49 -16.18
C ASP A 48 20.10 18.67 -15.07
N ARG A 49 19.67 19.91 -14.82
CA ARG A 49 18.62 20.21 -13.82
C ARG A 49 17.28 19.60 -14.21
N HIS A 50 16.92 19.65 -15.49
CA HIS A 50 15.72 18.99 -16.02
C HIS A 50 15.79 17.47 -15.83
N ALA A 51 16.93 16.85 -16.17
CA ALA A 51 17.11 15.39 -16.02
C ALA A 51 16.96 14.96 -14.54
N LEU A 52 17.54 15.75 -13.62
CA LEU A 52 17.42 15.53 -12.18
C LEU A 52 15.97 15.64 -11.69
N ALA A 53 15.24 16.66 -12.13
CA ALA A 53 13.83 16.85 -11.78
C ALA A 53 12.96 15.70 -12.31
N CYS A 54 13.18 15.26 -13.56
CA CYS A 54 12.51 14.10 -14.14
C CYS A 54 12.82 12.81 -13.38
N ALA A 55 14.08 12.59 -13.01
CA ALA A 55 14.49 11.42 -12.21
C ALA A 55 13.81 11.42 -10.83
N THR A 56 13.74 12.60 -10.19
CA THR A 56 13.04 12.72 -8.90
C THR A 56 11.55 12.42 -9.04
N LEU A 57 10.89 12.91 -10.08
CA LEU A 57 9.49 12.62 -10.35
C LEU A 57 9.25 11.12 -10.62
N ALA A 58 10.16 10.46 -11.34
CA ALA A 58 10.12 9.02 -11.56
C ALA A 58 10.29 8.23 -10.24
N LEU A 59 11.21 8.67 -9.37
CA LEU A 59 11.37 8.08 -8.04
C LEU A 59 10.11 8.24 -7.18
N MET A 60 9.43 9.40 -7.26
CA MET A 60 8.16 9.61 -6.59
C MET A 60 7.07 8.65 -7.08
N ALA A 61 7.05 8.30 -8.37
CA ALA A 61 6.12 7.32 -8.90
C ALA A 61 6.44 5.89 -8.44
N ILE A 62 7.72 5.55 -8.30
CA ILE A 62 8.19 4.21 -7.93
C ILE A 62 8.04 3.97 -6.41
N ALA A 63 8.27 4.97 -5.57
CA ALA A 63 8.29 4.82 -4.12
C ALA A 63 7.01 4.19 -3.54
N PRO A 64 5.77 4.65 -3.84
CA PRO A 64 4.56 4.03 -3.33
C PRO A 64 4.34 2.61 -3.88
N LEU A 65 4.78 2.31 -5.11
CA LEU A 65 4.70 0.97 -5.68
C LEU A 65 5.60 -0.02 -4.94
N VAL A 66 6.82 0.39 -4.62
CA VAL A 66 7.74 -0.42 -3.81
C VAL A 66 7.17 -0.63 -2.41
N THR A 67 6.70 0.44 -1.76
CA THR A 67 6.07 0.35 -0.44
C THR A 67 4.85 -0.58 -0.45
N PHE A 68 3.97 -0.47 -1.45
CA PHE A 68 2.83 -1.35 -1.64
C PHE A 68 3.23 -2.81 -1.80
N ARG A 69 4.24 -3.10 -2.63
CA ARG A 69 4.75 -4.47 -2.83
C ARG A 69 5.30 -5.05 -1.54
N VAL A 70 6.06 -4.27 -0.79
CA VAL A 70 6.64 -4.69 0.49
C VAL A 70 5.58 -5.00 1.53
N LEU A 71 4.55 -4.14 1.64
CA LEU A 71 3.44 -4.36 2.57
C LEU A 71 2.53 -5.51 2.13
N GLY A 72 2.28 -5.66 0.82
CA GLY A 72 1.43 -6.71 0.27
C GLY A 72 2.03 -8.12 0.33
N THR A 73 3.36 -8.26 0.30
CA THR A 73 4.02 -9.58 0.44
C THR A 73 4.05 -10.08 1.87
N ASN A 74 3.79 -9.23 2.85
CA ASN A 74 3.79 -9.59 4.27
C ASN A 74 2.43 -10.15 4.77
N GLY A 75 1.48 -10.45 3.89
CA GLY A 75 0.18 -11.05 4.19
C GLY A 75 -0.80 -10.10 4.92
N PRO A 76 -2.11 -10.37 4.90
CA PRO A 76 -3.11 -9.53 5.54
C PRO A 76 -3.09 -9.73 7.07
N VAL A 77 -2.29 -8.93 7.76
CA VAL A 77 -2.19 -8.92 9.24
C VAL A 77 -3.45 -8.32 9.90
N LEU A 78 -4.41 -7.79 9.14
CA LEU A 78 -5.52 -6.98 9.68
C LEU A 78 -6.92 -7.54 9.46
N ALA A 79 -7.08 -8.71 8.86
CA ALA A 79 -8.42 -9.28 8.63
C ALA A 79 -9.02 -10.01 9.86
N ALA A 80 -8.23 -10.26 10.92
CA ALA A 80 -8.68 -11.05 12.07
C ALA A 80 -9.11 -10.23 13.29
N SER A 81 -8.87 -8.91 13.33
CA SER A 81 -9.18 -8.09 14.51
C SER A 81 -10.56 -7.42 14.52
N THR A 82 -11.39 -7.62 13.50
CA THR A 82 -12.72 -6.96 13.42
C THR A 82 -13.89 -7.85 13.82
N ALA A 83 -13.66 -9.09 14.23
CA ALA A 83 -14.70 -9.94 14.81
C ALA A 83 -14.48 -10.06 16.31
N LEU A 84 -15.32 -9.43 17.10
CA LEU A 84 -15.55 -9.55 18.53
C LEU A 84 -15.18 -8.31 19.37
N VAL A 85 -16.04 -7.30 19.30
CA VAL A 85 -16.39 -6.51 20.49
C VAL A 85 -17.84 -6.84 20.81
N ALA A 86 -18.04 -7.84 21.66
CA ALA A 86 -19.27 -8.02 22.41
C ALA A 86 -19.18 -7.13 23.67
N PRO A 87 -20.30 -6.52 24.13
CA PRO A 87 -20.26 -5.57 25.24
C PRO A 87 -20.02 -6.32 26.55
N ALA A 88 -18.88 -6.14 27.19
CA ALA A 88 -18.66 -6.53 28.57
C ALA A 88 -19.25 -5.45 29.48
N THR A 89 -20.18 -5.89 30.30
CA THR A 89 -20.79 -5.17 31.41
C THR A 89 -19.76 -4.68 32.44
N VAL A 90 -20.06 -3.47 32.89
CA VAL A 90 -19.40 -2.70 33.94
C VAL A 90 -19.04 -3.53 35.19
N ALA A 91 -17.77 -3.42 35.60
CA ALA A 91 -17.40 -3.58 37.03
C ALA A 91 -16.35 -2.50 37.36
N THR A 92 -16.74 -1.66 38.28
CA THR A 92 -16.01 -0.58 38.93
C THR A 92 -14.81 -1.07 39.73
N GLY A 93 -13.67 -0.37 39.65
CA GLY A 93 -12.61 -0.53 40.65
C GLY A 93 -11.26 0.05 40.27
N SER A 94 -11.00 1.26 40.74
CA SER A 94 -9.72 1.82 41.22
C SER A 94 -8.55 2.03 40.24
N ALA A 95 -8.27 3.29 40.03
CA ALA A 95 -7.05 3.86 39.47
C ALA A 95 -5.81 3.49 40.29
N VAL A 96 -4.75 3.05 39.61
CA VAL A 96 -3.37 3.26 40.05
C VAL A 96 -2.56 3.73 38.84
N THR A 97 -2.21 5.00 38.89
CA THR A 97 -1.17 5.63 38.05
C THR A 97 0.17 5.05 38.46
N ASN A 98 0.98 4.58 37.51
CA ASN A 98 2.43 4.73 37.61
C ASN A 98 3.14 4.33 36.30
N GLY A 99 3.87 5.31 35.77
CA GLY A 99 5.23 5.16 35.22
C GLY A 99 5.39 4.33 33.96
N THR A 100 5.23 4.93 32.80
CA THR A 100 5.82 4.47 31.55
C THR A 100 7.34 4.64 31.56
N PRO A 101 8.14 3.60 31.27
CA PRO A 101 9.45 3.83 30.69
C PRO A 101 9.28 4.00 29.18
N GLU A 102 9.46 5.23 28.73
CA GLU A 102 9.64 5.57 27.32
C GLU A 102 10.91 4.89 26.79
N GLY A 103 10.73 3.72 26.21
CA GLY A 103 11.66 3.17 25.23
C GLY A 103 11.31 3.81 23.89
N THR A 104 11.92 4.90 23.53
CA THR A 104 11.85 5.54 22.22
C THR A 104 12.42 4.62 21.13
N ALA A 105 11.69 3.59 20.75
CA ALA A 105 11.81 3.02 19.43
C ALA A 105 10.99 3.93 18.52
N LEU A 106 11.63 4.67 17.63
CA LEU A 106 10.99 5.44 16.56
C LEU A 106 10.19 4.48 15.68
N GLY A 107 9.00 4.12 16.13
CA GLY A 107 8.07 3.24 15.45
C GLY A 107 7.34 3.97 14.32
N PHE A 108 8.05 4.27 13.22
CA PHE A 108 7.43 4.77 11.98
C PHE A 108 6.55 3.73 11.26
N THR A 109 6.36 2.54 11.85
CA THR A 109 5.66 1.42 11.19
C THR A 109 4.28 1.13 11.73
N THR A 110 3.89 1.65 12.89
CA THR A 110 2.57 1.42 13.47
C THR A 110 1.68 2.63 13.28
N LEU A 111 0.69 2.49 12.40
CA LEU A 111 -0.39 3.48 12.31
C LEU A 111 -1.21 3.45 13.61
N PRO A 112 -1.67 4.61 14.12
CA PRO A 112 -2.56 4.64 15.27
C PRO A 112 -3.78 3.74 15.05
N ALA A 113 -4.13 2.93 16.05
CA ALA A 113 -5.25 1.99 15.95
C ALA A 113 -6.57 2.66 15.49
N GLY A 114 -6.78 3.92 15.83
CA GLY A 114 -7.92 4.72 15.37
C GLY A 114 -7.97 4.99 13.87
N LEU A 115 -6.86 4.84 13.12
CA LEU A 115 -6.82 5.02 11.67
C LEU A 115 -7.19 3.75 10.88
N LEU A 116 -7.12 2.57 11.50
CA LEU A 116 -7.36 1.29 10.84
C LEU A 116 -8.74 1.21 10.13
N PRO A 117 -9.86 1.63 10.75
CA PRO A 117 -11.17 1.58 10.11
C PRO A 117 -11.29 2.48 8.88
N TRP A 118 -10.43 3.51 8.77
CA TRP A 118 -10.47 4.51 7.70
C TRP A 118 -9.62 4.14 6.49
N LEU A 119 -8.71 3.17 6.60
CA LEU A 119 -7.80 2.77 5.52
C LEU A 119 -8.51 2.40 4.21
N PRO A 120 -9.58 1.57 4.21
CA PRO A 120 -10.31 1.26 2.98
C PRO A 120 -10.94 2.51 2.34
N TRP A 121 -11.43 3.44 3.14
CA TRP A 121 -12.03 4.70 2.67
C TRP A 121 -10.99 5.63 2.05
N ILE A 122 -9.76 5.68 2.60
CA ILE A 122 -8.64 6.42 2.01
C ILE A 122 -8.35 5.87 0.61
N THR A 123 -8.30 4.54 0.45
CA THR A 123 -8.09 3.92 -0.86
C THR A 123 -9.25 4.18 -1.82
N ALA A 124 -10.49 4.08 -1.36
CA ALA A 124 -11.67 4.36 -2.18
C ALA A 124 -11.67 5.82 -2.66
N PHE A 125 -11.39 6.77 -1.77
CA PHE A 125 -11.26 8.19 -2.11
C PHE A 125 -10.15 8.42 -3.15
N TRP A 126 -9.00 7.77 -2.96
CA TRP A 126 -7.89 7.86 -3.91
C TRP A 126 -8.27 7.29 -5.29
N VAL A 127 -8.91 6.12 -5.36
CA VAL A 127 -9.39 5.52 -6.63
C VAL A 127 -10.37 6.45 -7.33
N CYS A 128 -11.34 7.02 -6.60
CA CYS A 128 -12.28 7.99 -7.16
C CYS A 128 -11.57 9.25 -7.68
N GLY A 129 -10.62 9.80 -6.93
CA GLY A 129 -9.84 10.96 -7.33
C GLY A 129 -8.98 10.70 -8.56
N VAL A 130 -8.31 9.55 -8.64
CA VAL A 130 -7.57 9.11 -9.83
C VAL A 130 -8.51 8.95 -11.02
N GLY A 131 -9.66 8.30 -10.85
CA GLY A 131 -10.66 8.11 -11.89
C GLY A 131 -11.16 9.44 -12.47
N LEU A 132 -11.55 10.39 -11.60
CA LEU A 132 -12.00 11.71 -12.01
C LEU A 132 -10.90 12.50 -12.73
N SER A 133 -9.67 12.47 -12.21
CA SER A 133 -8.52 13.13 -12.83
C SER A 133 -8.17 12.53 -14.19
N ALA A 134 -8.24 11.20 -14.32
CA ALA A 134 -8.03 10.48 -15.57
C ALA A 134 -9.10 10.84 -16.62
N LEU A 135 -10.38 10.88 -16.22
CA LEU A 135 -11.48 11.30 -17.10
C LEU A 135 -11.27 12.73 -17.61
N ARG A 136 -10.88 13.65 -16.72
CA ARG A 136 -10.55 15.03 -17.09
C ARG A 136 -9.38 15.10 -18.07
N LEU A 137 -8.33 14.31 -17.82
CA LEU A 137 -7.14 14.26 -18.69
C LEU A 137 -7.51 13.69 -20.07
N LEU A 138 -8.23 12.59 -20.12
CA LEU A 138 -8.68 11.97 -21.38
C LEU A 138 -9.63 12.87 -22.17
N GLY A 139 -10.56 13.53 -21.50
CA GLY A 139 -11.47 14.49 -22.13
C GLY A 139 -10.73 15.71 -22.70
N GLY A 140 -9.74 16.23 -21.97
CA GLY A 140 -8.86 17.31 -22.44
C GLY A 140 -8.04 16.88 -23.65
N TRP A 141 -7.40 15.71 -23.58
CA TRP A 141 -6.63 15.13 -24.69
C TRP A 141 -7.50 14.93 -25.94
N TRP A 142 -8.70 14.34 -25.78
CA TRP A 142 -9.63 14.10 -26.89
C TRP A 142 -10.03 15.40 -27.58
N ARG A 143 -10.33 16.47 -26.82
CA ARG A 143 -10.66 17.80 -27.39
C ARG A 143 -9.49 18.37 -28.20
N VAL A 144 -8.28 18.40 -27.62
CA VAL A 144 -7.08 18.91 -28.29
C VAL A 144 -6.78 18.08 -29.55
N HIS A 145 -6.85 16.76 -29.44
CA HIS A 145 -6.61 15.87 -30.59
C HIS A 145 -7.63 16.10 -31.72
N ARG A 146 -8.90 16.27 -31.38
CA ARG A 146 -9.94 16.58 -32.37
C ARG A 146 -9.70 17.91 -33.07
N TRP A 147 -9.36 18.97 -32.33
CA TRP A 147 -9.06 20.27 -32.91
C TRP A 147 -7.83 20.23 -33.81
N ALA A 148 -6.77 19.60 -33.37
CA ALA A 148 -5.54 19.48 -34.11
C ALA A 148 -5.63 18.64 -35.39
N THR A 149 -6.58 17.69 -35.46
CA THR A 149 -6.70 16.80 -36.63
C THR A 149 -7.79 17.21 -37.61
N ARG A 150 -8.85 17.88 -37.16
CA ARG A 150 -10.01 18.18 -38.01
C ARG A 150 -10.14 19.65 -38.40
N GLU A 151 -9.57 20.56 -37.62
CA GLU A 151 -9.77 22.00 -37.76
C GLU A 151 -8.41 22.73 -38.02
N THR A 152 -7.55 22.09 -38.81
CA THR A 152 -6.22 22.68 -39.16
C THR A 152 -6.01 22.72 -40.65
N ALA A 153 -5.40 23.80 -41.15
CA ALA A 153 -4.92 23.96 -42.52
C ALA A 153 -3.40 23.71 -42.60
N ALA A 154 -2.91 23.32 -43.76
CA ALA A 154 -1.47 23.25 -43.97
C ALA A 154 -0.88 24.67 -43.99
N ALA A 155 0.26 24.86 -43.34
CA ALA A 155 0.98 26.12 -43.43
C ALA A 155 1.53 26.38 -44.86
N PRO A 156 1.84 27.65 -45.22
CA PRO A 156 2.50 27.97 -46.47
C PRO A 156 3.78 27.16 -46.70
N ALA A 157 4.02 26.76 -47.96
CA ALA A 157 5.11 25.83 -48.31
C ALA A 157 6.51 26.38 -47.95
N ASP A 158 6.71 27.68 -48.10
CA ASP A 158 7.94 28.36 -47.71
C ASP A 158 8.25 28.26 -46.22
N TRP A 159 7.23 28.39 -45.35
CA TRP A 159 7.37 28.21 -43.91
C TRP A 159 7.58 26.77 -43.52
N GLN A 160 6.96 25.82 -44.22
CA GLN A 160 7.22 24.39 -43.99
C GLN A 160 8.68 24.05 -44.36
N GLU A 161 9.22 24.61 -45.47
CA GLU A 161 10.61 24.37 -45.86
C GLU A 161 11.60 24.98 -44.86
N ARG A 162 11.32 26.18 -44.34
CA ARG A 162 12.10 26.79 -43.24
C ARG A 162 12.05 25.94 -41.99
N CYS A 163 10.87 25.48 -41.57
CA CYS A 163 10.69 24.58 -40.42
C CYS A 163 11.50 23.28 -40.58
N ASP A 164 11.49 22.69 -41.77
CA ASP A 164 12.29 21.51 -42.09
C ASP A 164 13.80 21.80 -42.00
N GLY A 165 14.24 22.98 -42.47
CA GLY A 165 15.62 23.46 -42.34
C GLY A 165 16.07 23.62 -40.89
N LEU A 166 15.23 24.25 -40.06
CA LEU A 166 15.48 24.44 -38.63
C LEU A 166 15.50 23.08 -37.88
N GLY A 167 14.58 22.15 -38.23
CA GLY A 167 14.57 20.81 -37.70
C GLY A 167 15.85 20.03 -37.97
N ARG A 168 16.40 20.13 -39.19
CA ARG A 168 17.70 19.52 -39.54
C ARG A 168 18.84 20.11 -38.72
N ARG A 169 18.86 21.43 -38.51
CA ARG A 169 19.87 22.10 -37.65
C ARG A 169 19.84 21.57 -36.21
N LEU A 170 18.65 21.26 -35.69
CA LEU A 170 18.47 20.62 -34.35
C LEU A 170 18.75 19.12 -34.35
N GLY A 171 19.05 18.49 -35.51
CA GLY A 171 19.30 17.06 -35.62
C GLY A 171 18.04 16.19 -35.63
N LEU A 172 16.88 16.76 -35.96
CA LEU A 172 15.65 15.99 -36.15
C LEU A 172 15.74 15.14 -37.41
N ARG A 173 15.55 13.84 -37.28
CA ARG A 173 15.59 12.87 -38.39
C ARG A 173 14.29 12.82 -39.20
N ARG A 174 13.18 13.26 -38.61
CA ARG A 174 11.85 13.21 -39.22
C ARG A 174 11.33 14.60 -39.45
N ARG A 175 10.63 14.76 -40.56
CA ARG A 175 9.87 15.97 -40.86
C ARG A 175 8.77 16.18 -39.82
N VAL A 176 8.62 17.43 -39.35
CA VAL A 176 7.54 17.87 -38.48
C VAL A 176 6.54 18.66 -39.30
N PRO A 177 5.33 18.17 -39.58
CA PRO A 177 4.31 18.91 -40.29
C PRO A 177 3.94 20.19 -39.56
N LEU A 178 3.91 21.32 -40.29
CA LEU A 178 3.48 22.61 -39.78
C LEU A 178 2.05 22.90 -40.25
N ARG A 179 1.17 23.24 -39.32
CA ARG A 179 -0.24 23.54 -39.58
C ARG A 179 -0.66 24.81 -38.87
N GLU A 180 -1.74 25.41 -39.35
CA GLU A 180 -2.38 26.58 -38.74
C GLU A 180 -3.80 26.23 -38.29
N SER A 181 -4.25 26.81 -37.17
CA SER A 181 -5.61 26.62 -36.62
C SER A 181 -6.13 27.91 -36.03
N SER A 182 -7.42 28.17 -36.22
CA SER A 182 -8.11 29.31 -35.60
C SER A 182 -8.61 29.02 -34.18
N ARG A 183 -8.37 27.81 -33.68
CA ARG A 183 -8.89 27.33 -32.36
C ARG A 183 -7.85 27.37 -31.26
N ILE A 184 -6.65 27.75 -31.56
CA ILE A 184 -5.54 27.81 -30.59
C ILE A 184 -4.99 29.23 -30.53
N ASP A 185 -4.60 29.63 -29.30
CA ASP A 185 -4.09 30.99 -29.05
C ASP A 185 -2.56 31.04 -28.99
N GLY A 186 -1.90 29.88 -28.94
CA GLY A 186 -0.45 29.74 -28.91
C GLY A 186 0.05 28.54 -29.69
N PRO A 187 1.36 28.48 -30.00
CA PRO A 187 2.00 27.31 -30.62
C PRO A 187 1.75 26.05 -29.82
N LEU A 188 1.47 24.93 -30.48
CA LEU A 188 1.16 23.66 -29.83
C LEU A 188 1.73 22.48 -30.61
N ILE A 189 2.41 21.56 -29.89
CA ILE A 189 2.85 20.28 -30.46
C ILE A 189 1.82 19.22 -30.12
N VAL A 190 1.32 18.53 -31.14
CA VAL A 190 0.34 17.43 -31.01
C VAL A 190 0.96 16.15 -31.53
N GLY A 191 0.75 15.06 -30.76
CA GLY A 191 1.25 13.74 -31.08
C GLY A 191 2.58 13.38 -30.41
N TRP A 192 2.70 12.10 -29.98
CA TRP A 192 3.89 11.59 -29.26
C TRP A 192 4.87 10.89 -30.19
N PHE A 193 4.36 10.07 -31.11
CA PHE A 193 5.18 9.29 -32.07
C PHE A 193 5.34 9.98 -33.42
N ARG A 194 4.35 10.78 -33.78
CA ARG A 194 4.33 11.61 -35.01
C ARG A 194 3.96 13.04 -34.62
N PRO A 195 4.90 13.78 -34.06
CA PRO A 195 4.63 15.15 -33.63
C PRO A 195 4.32 16.03 -34.83
N MET A 196 3.33 16.89 -34.65
CA MET A 196 2.88 17.90 -35.58
C MET A 196 2.86 19.23 -34.85
N LEU A 197 3.37 20.29 -35.45
CA LEU A 197 3.35 21.64 -34.90
C LEU A 197 2.14 22.38 -35.44
N VAL A 198 1.32 22.91 -34.55
CA VAL A 198 0.14 23.72 -34.90
C VAL A 198 0.35 25.12 -34.35
N LEU A 199 0.20 26.11 -35.22
CA LEU A 199 0.31 27.54 -34.92
C LEU A 199 -1.06 28.21 -34.97
N PRO A 200 -1.27 29.30 -34.23
CA PRO A 200 -2.43 30.16 -34.42
C PRO A 200 -2.51 30.72 -35.84
N LEU A 201 -3.72 30.78 -36.40
CA LEU A 201 -3.94 31.32 -37.72
C LEU A 201 -3.44 32.80 -37.82
N GLY A 202 -2.67 33.11 -38.86
CA GLY A 202 -2.11 34.45 -39.08
C GLY A 202 -0.86 34.76 -38.27
N MET A 203 -0.37 33.85 -37.39
CA MET A 203 0.85 34.07 -36.62
C MET A 203 2.09 34.26 -37.51
N LEU A 204 2.19 33.48 -38.58
CA LEU A 204 3.30 33.56 -39.56
C LEU A 204 3.41 34.89 -40.28
N GLN A 205 2.32 35.65 -40.35
CA GLN A 205 2.24 36.96 -41.04
C GLN A 205 2.34 38.14 -40.08
N SER A 206 2.02 37.90 -38.78
CA SER A 206 1.89 38.97 -37.78
C SER A 206 3.17 39.25 -36.99
N LEU A 207 4.17 38.39 -37.11
CA LEU A 207 5.46 38.52 -36.45
C LEU A 207 6.60 38.69 -37.47
N PRO A 208 7.68 39.40 -37.13
CA PRO A 208 8.91 39.43 -37.93
C PRO A 208 9.46 38.01 -38.15
N GLY A 209 9.99 37.73 -39.34
CA GLY A 209 10.45 36.38 -39.71
C GLY A 209 11.47 35.77 -38.74
N LEU A 210 12.39 36.57 -38.19
CA LEU A 210 13.37 36.11 -37.21
C LEU A 210 12.70 35.67 -35.88
N GLN A 211 11.62 36.35 -35.46
CA GLN A 211 10.87 35.99 -34.28
C GLN A 211 10.08 34.68 -34.50
N VAL A 212 9.48 34.51 -35.69
CA VAL A 212 8.81 33.25 -36.08
C VAL A 212 9.81 32.10 -36.09
N GLU A 213 11.01 32.30 -36.70
CA GLU A 213 12.05 31.27 -36.72
C GLU A 213 12.52 30.90 -35.29
N ALA A 214 12.66 31.87 -34.39
CA ALA A 214 13.01 31.63 -32.99
C ALA A 214 11.93 30.79 -32.26
N LEU A 215 10.65 31.10 -32.49
CA LEU A 215 9.52 30.31 -31.94
C LEU A 215 9.47 28.89 -32.52
N LEU A 216 9.64 28.76 -33.86
CA LEU A 216 9.69 27.44 -34.50
C LEU A 216 10.85 26.59 -33.94
N LEU A 217 12.04 27.20 -33.75
CA LEU A 217 13.17 26.51 -33.12
C LEU A 217 12.86 26.07 -31.69
N HIS A 218 12.18 26.91 -30.91
CA HIS A 218 11.77 26.59 -29.56
C HIS A 218 10.82 25.37 -29.54
N GLU A 219 9.80 25.38 -30.39
CA GLU A 219 8.86 24.25 -30.51
C GLU A 219 9.54 22.97 -31.03
N LEU A 220 10.42 23.11 -32.05
CA LEU A 220 11.18 21.95 -32.52
C LEU A 220 12.17 21.41 -31.47
N ALA A 221 12.66 22.26 -30.56
CA ALA A 221 13.50 21.83 -29.45
C ALA A 221 12.71 20.91 -28.48
N HIS A 222 11.40 21.15 -28.25
CA HIS A 222 10.52 20.23 -27.52
C HIS A 222 10.38 18.88 -28.22
N VAL A 223 10.23 18.88 -29.55
CA VAL A 223 10.19 17.63 -30.35
C VAL A 223 11.50 16.85 -30.20
N HIS A 224 12.65 17.54 -30.34
CA HIS A 224 13.96 16.93 -30.18
C HIS A 224 14.17 16.36 -28.77
N GLY A 225 13.67 17.03 -27.73
CA GLY A 225 13.72 16.57 -26.32
C GLY A 225 12.78 15.45 -25.99
N ARG A 226 11.90 15.03 -26.89
CA ARG A 226 10.79 14.10 -26.64
C ARG A 226 9.86 14.58 -25.53
N ASP A 227 9.71 15.88 -25.40
CA ASP A 227 8.94 16.51 -24.34
C ASP A 227 7.46 16.10 -24.32
N PRO A 228 6.77 15.84 -25.47
CA PRO A 228 5.40 15.33 -25.43
C PRO A 228 5.26 14.00 -24.68
N LEU A 229 6.26 13.11 -24.76
CA LEU A 229 6.26 11.85 -24.01
C LEU A 229 6.54 12.08 -22.51
N ILE A 230 7.52 12.93 -22.19
CA ILE A 230 7.83 13.30 -20.81
C ILE A 230 6.62 13.95 -20.16
N HIS A 231 5.93 14.85 -20.88
CA HIS A 231 4.71 15.50 -20.40
C HIS A 231 3.57 14.49 -20.12
N LEU A 232 3.40 13.47 -20.98
CA LEU A 232 2.43 12.41 -20.75
C LEU A 232 2.73 11.64 -19.46
N LEU A 233 3.99 11.21 -19.26
CA LEU A 233 4.43 10.52 -18.05
C LEU A 233 4.26 11.40 -16.80
N GLN A 234 4.60 12.68 -16.91
CA GLN A 234 4.41 13.68 -15.87
C GLN A 234 2.93 13.78 -15.47
N ARG A 235 2.00 13.87 -16.44
CA ARG A 235 0.56 13.91 -16.19
C ARG A 235 0.04 12.61 -15.56
N ALA A 236 0.58 11.46 -15.95
CA ALA A 236 0.24 10.18 -15.32
C ALA A 236 0.63 10.18 -13.83
N VAL A 237 1.83 10.66 -13.48
CA VAL A 237 2.28 10.75 -12.08
C VAL A 237 1.44 11.77 -11.30
N GLU A 238 1.16 12.96 -11.87
CA GLU A 238 0.28 13.97 -11.28
C GLU A 238 -1.14 13.41 -11.01
N THR A 239 -1.66 12.56 -11.90
CA THR A 239 -2.96 11.92 -11.76
C THR A 239 -2.96 10.88 -10.64
N LEU A 240 -1.95 10.02 -10.59
CA LEU A 240 -1.85 8.96 -9.56
C LEU A 240 -1.60 9.53 -8.16
N LEU A 241 -0.80 10.58 -8.07
CA LEU A 241 -0.35 11.19 -6.82
C LEU A 241 -0.94 12.61 -6.61
N PHE A 242 -2.16 12.82 -7.10
CA PHE A 242 -2.83 14.13 -7.16
C PHE A 242 -2.96 14.82 -5.80
N TYR A 243 -3.02 14.04 -4.73
CA TYR A 243 -3.20 14.53 -3.36
C TYR A 243 -1.91 15.11 -2.74
N HIS A 244 -0.72 14.89 -3.36
CA HIS A 244 0.56 15.22 -2.74
C HIS A 244 1.16 16.55 -3.26
N PRO A 245 1.27 17.61 -2.44
CA PRO A 245 1.74 18.93 -2.89
C PRO A 245 3.19 18.92 -3.41
N ALA A 246 4.07 18.08 -2.86
CA ALA A 246 5.44 17.98 -3.33
C ALA A 246 5.54 17.44 -4.77
N VAL A 247 4.60 16.57 -5.21
CA VAL A 247 4.54 16.10 -6.60
C VAL A 247 4.25 17.26 -7.54
N TRP A 248 3.31 18.13 -7.19
CA TRP A 248 3.00 19.34 -7.96
C TRP A 248 4.19 20.28 -8.05
N TRP A 249 4.90 20.46 -6.93
CA TRP A 249 6.10 21.30 -6.91
C TRP A 249 7.24 20.73 -7.79
N VAL A 250 7.55 19.43 -7.67
CA VAL A 250 8.55 18.76 -8.52
C VAL A 250 8.16 18.83 -9.99
N SER A 251 6.88 18.61 -10.28
CA SER A 251 6.31 18.68 -11.62
C SER A 251 6.48 20.08 -12.22
N GLU A 252 6.31 21.12 -11.41
CA GLU A 252 6.57 22.50 -11.83
C GLU A 252 8.06 22.75 -12.11
N GLN A 253 8.98 22.16 -11.31
CA GLN A 253 10.41 22.24 -11.62
C GLN A 253 10.73 21.55 -12.96
N VAL A 254 10.11 20.39 -13.25
CA VAL A 254 10.26 19.72 -14.55
C VAL A 254 9.83 20.63 -15.68
N ARG A 255 8.68 21.33 -15.55
CA ARG A 255 8.20 22.29 -16.56
C ARG A 255 9.19 23.45 -16.75
N ARG A 256 9.61 24.10 -15.68
CA ARG A 256 10.55 25.23 -15.72
C ARG A 256 11.87 24.88 -16.40
N GLU A 257 12.50 23.80 -15.95
CA GLU A 257 13.81 23.42 -16.49
C GLU A 257 13.70 22.91 -17.94
N ARG A 258 12.54 22.39 -18.35
CA ARG A 258 12.23 22.06 -19.74
C ARG A 258 12.22 23.30 -20.61
N GLU A 259 11.52 24.36 -20.19
CA GLU A 259 11.50 25.63 -20.92
C GLU A 259 12.90 26.22 -21.03
N HIS A 260 13.65 26.29 -19.94
CA HIS A 260 15.03 26.78 -19.93
C HIS A 260 15.93 25.97 -20.87
N ARG A 261 15.76 24.67 -20.97
CA ARG A 261 16.51 23.82 -21.88
C ARG A 261 16.18 24.08 -23.33
N CYS A 262 14.92 24.36 -23.68
CA CYS A 262 14.50 24.70 -25.01
C CYS A 262 15.01 26.11 -25.40
N ASP A 263 14.92 27.08 -24.50
CA ASP A 263 15.48 28.41 -24.67
C ASP A 263 17.00 28.37 -24.92
N ASP A 264 17.75 27.55 -24.17
CA ASP A 264 19.18 27.35 -24.36
C ASP A 264 19.51 26.82 -25.77
N ARG A 265 18.68 25.90 -26.30
CA ARG A 265 18.87 25.36 -27.66
C ARG A 265 18.62 26.39 -28.74
N VAL A 266 17.63 27.28 -28.55
CA VAL A 266 17.40 28.40 -29.50
C VAL A 266 18.61 29.32 -29.50
N PHE A 267 19.11 29.67 -28.31
CA PHE A 267 20.31 30.48 -28.17
C PHE A 267 21.52 29.86 -28.89
N ASP A 268 21.76 28.56 -28.66
CA ASP A 268 22.88 27.84 -29.28
C ASP A 268 22.76 27.78 -30.82
N ALA A 269 21.52 27.73 -31.35
CA ALA A 269 21.25 27.63 -32.78
C ALA A 269 21.30 28.99 -33.52
N GLN A 270 20.90 30.09 -32.85
CA GLN A 270 20.84 31.45 -33.42
C GLN A 270 21.99 32.35 -32.98
N GLY A 271 22.73 31.97 -31.91
CA GLY A 271 23.80 32.78 -31.33
C GLY A 271 23.32 33.95 -30.47
N GLN A 272 22.01 34.19 -30.40
CA GLN A 272 21.40 35.31 -29.66
C GLN A 272 20.02 34.90 -29.10
N GLY A 273 19.64 35.42 -27.94
CA GLY A 273 18.34 35.20 -27.31
C GLY A 273 17.28 36.26 -27.59
N HIS A 274 17.67 37.36 -28.20
CA HIS A 274 16.84 38.57 -28.32
C HIS A 274 15.56 38.33 -29.14
N SER A 275 15.64 37.68 -30.29
CA SER A 275 14.50 37.40 -31.17
C SER A 275 13.44 36.53 -30.47
N LEU A 276 13.86 35.54 -29.64
CA LEU A 276 12.95 34.74 -28.86
C LEU A 276 12.33 35.54 -27.68
N ALA A 277 13.14 36.37 -27.02
CA ALA A 277 12.64 37.22 -25.92
C ALA A 277 11.58 38.21 -26.44
N GLU A 278 11.80 38.87 -27.57
CA GLU A 278 10.81 39.76 -28.20
C GLU A 278 9.55 39.00 -28.62
N ALA A 279 9.70 37.82 -29.23
CA ALA A 279 8.58 37.00 -29.64
C ALA A 279 7.70 36.58 -28.41
N LEU A 280 8.33 36.21 -27.30
CA LEU A 280 7.62 35.85 -26.04
C LEU A 280 6.87 37.03 -25.45
N VAL A 281 7.45 38.26 -25.49
CA VAL A 281 6.76 39.47 -25.02
C VAL A 281 5.57 39.77 -25.93
N THR A 282 5.76 39.77 -27.25
CA THR A 282 4.68 40.04 -28.21
C THR A 282 3.53 39.05 -28.11
N LEU A 283 3.84 37.78 -27.87
CA LEU A 283 2.81 36.75 -27.61
C LEU A 283 2.07 36.99 -26.30
N ALA A 284 2.78 37.33 -25.22
CA ALA A 284 2.19 37.61 -23.94
C ALA A 284 1.25 38.83 -23.97
N GLU A 285 1.60 39.88 -24.73
CA GLU A 285 0.76 41.07 -24.90
C GLU A 285 -0.53 40.81 -25.69
N ARG A 286 -0.51 39.83 -26.59
CA ARG A 286 -1.69 39.46 -27.42
C ARG A 286 -2.67 38.50 -26.73
N MET A 287 -2.25 37.86 -25.65
CA MET A 287 -3.12 36.90 -24.94
C MET A 287 -4.15 37.62 -24.08
N PRO A 288 -5.44 37.22 -24.16
CA PRO A 288 -6.47 37.78 -23.28
C PRO A 288 -6.18 37.39 -21.82
N ALA A 289 -6.39 38.31 -20.88
CA ALA A 289 -6.08 38.16 -19.45
C ALA A 289 -6.83 37.00 -18.76
N SER A 290 -7.83 36.41 -19.40
CA SER A 290 -8.63 35.29 -18.90
C SER A 290 -8.06 33.91 -19.21
N GLU A 291 -7.01 33.82 -20.02
CA GLU A 291 -6.44 32.54 -20.41
C GLU A 291 -5.40 32.02 -19.38
N PRO A 292 -5.31 30.67 -19.15
CA PRO A 292 -4.34 30.10 -18.23
C PRO A 292 -2.87 30.41 -18.59
N LEU A 293 -2.58 30.67 -19.87
CA LEU A 293 -1.26 31.11 -20.34
C LEU A 293 -0.96 32.58 -19.99
N ALA A 294 -1.99 33.46 -19.98
CA ALA A 294 -1.85 34.83 -19.51
C ALA A 294 -1.60 34.88 -17.99
N LEU A 295 -2.23 33.98 -17.20
CA LEU A 295 -1.93 33.77 -15.78
C LEU A 295 -0.50 33.28 -15.58
N ALA A 296 0.01 32.36 -16.42
CA ALA A 296 1.40 31.94 -16.39
C ALA A 296 2.38 33.07 -16.80
N ALA A 297 1.96 33.98 -17.64
CA ALA A 297 2.73 35.20 -17.99
C ALA A 297 2.78 36.20 -16.81
N THR A 298 1.67 36.33 -16.05
CA THR A 298 1.61 37.17 -14.84
C THR A 298 2.33 36.54 -13.64
N ASP A 299 2.42 35.21 -13.55
CA ASP A 299 3.17 34.49 -12.50
C ASP A 299 4.70 34.58 -12.63
N GLY A 300 5.22 35.45 -13.47
CA GLY A 300 6.65 35.72 -13.62
C GLY A 300 7.43 34.67 -14.43
N SER A 301 6.77 33.65 -15.00
CA SER A 301 7.45 32.60 -15.76
C SER A 301 8.01 33.16 -17.08
N VAL A 302 7.23 33.90 -17.86
CA VAL A 302 7.67 34.56 -19.12
C VAL A 302 8.69 35.65 -18.80
N ALA A 303 8.43 36.51 -17.82
CA ALA A 303 9.36 37.56 -17.39
C ALA A 303 10.71 36.99 -16.92
N SER A 304 10.71 35.86 -16.24
CA SER A 304 11.95 35.18 -15.81
C SER A 304 12.72 34.60 -17.00
N ARG A 305 12.04 34.05 -18.01
CA ARG A 305 12.63 33.54 -19.26
C ARG A 305 13.24 34.67 -20.06
N VAL A 306 12.48 35.75 -20.29
CA VAL A 306 12.96 36.95 -21.01
C VAL A 306 14.21 37.52 -20.32
N ARG A 307 14.17 37.73 -19.00
CA ARG A 307 15.32 38.20 -18.23
C ARG A 307 16.54 37.28 -18.39
N ARG A 308 16.31 35.94 -18.33
CA ARG A 308 17.36 34.96 -18.49
C ARG A 308 17.95 34.98 -19.92
N LEU A 309 17.13 35.10 -20.97
CA LEU A 309 17.60 35.20 -22.36
C LEU A 309 18.46 36.41 -22.57
N LEU A 310 18.06 37.59 -22.06
CA LEU A 310 18.82 38.84 -22.18
C LEU A 310 20.12 38.84 -21.33
N GLN A 311 20.11 38.20 -20.17
CA GLN A 311 21.30 38.06 -19.31
C GLN A 311 22.31 37.03 -19.85
N SER A 312 21.85 36.01 -20.58
CA SER A 312 22.72 34.97 -21.14
C SER A 312 23.75 35.47 -22.12
N GLU A 313 23.50 36.59 -22.77
CA GLU A 313 24.47 37.25 -23.69
C GLU A 313 25.72 37.77 -22.97
N SER A 314 25.58 38.20 -21.72
CA SER A 314 26.71 38.76 -20.93
C SER A 314 27.51 37.71 -20.12
N THR A 315 26.95 36.57 -19.82
CA THR A 315 27.52 35.65 -18.81
C THR A 315 28.08 34.33 -19.40
N ARG A 316 27.74 33.97 -20.63
CA ARG A 316 28.18 32.68 -21.25
C ARG A 316 29.63 32.68 -21.79
N SER A 317 30.32 33.80 -21.73
CA SER A 317 31.73 33.89 -22.13
C SER A 317 32.71 33.11 -21.26
N THR A 318 32.29 32.63 -20.06
CA THR A 318 33.10 31.80 -19.18
C THR A 318 32.47 30.42 -19.07
N GLY A 319 32.82 29.54 -20.00
CA GLY A 319 32.41 28.14 -20.02
C GLY A 319 32.85 27.40 -18.75
N SER A 320 31.98 27.30 -17.79
CA SER A 320 32.16 26.38 -16.68
C SER A 320 31.74 24.97 -17.12
N THR A 321 32.72 24.15 -17.48
CA THR A 321 32.57 22.68 -17.49
C THR A 321 32.38 22.17 -16.06
N ALA A 322 31.30 22.58 -15.40
CA ALA A 322 30.92 21.99 -14.15
C ALA A 322 30.72 20.50 -14.39
N SER A 323 31.61 19.74 -13.76
CA SER A 323 31.82 18.32 -13.97
C SER A 323 30.53 17.53 -14.14
N ARG A 324 30.32 16.94 -15.32
CA ARG A 324 29.27 15.93 -15.61
C ARG A 324 29.21 14.81 -14.58
N LYS A 325 30.22 14.66 -13.77
CA LYS A 325 30.32 13.67 -12.70
C LYS A 325 29.58 14.09 -11.40
N GLY A 326 29.45 15.38 -11.12
CA GLY A 326 28.83 15.87 -9.87
C GLY A 326 27.34 15.58 -9.76
N TRP A 327 26.58 15.75 -10.85
CA TRP A 327 25.14 15.49 -10.81
C TRP A 327 24.80 14.00 -10.77
N LEU A 328 25.64 13.12 -11.36
CA LEU A 328 25.49 11.68 -11.26
C LEU A 328 25.57 11.20 -9.80
N TRP A 329 26.50 11.77 -9.02
CA TRP A 329 26.59 11.45 -7.58
C TRP A 329 25.41 11.98 -6.78
N ILE A 330 24.85 13.14 -7.14
CA ILE A 330 23.65 13.69 -6.49
C ILE A 330 22.41 12.85 -6.82
N THR A 331 22.23 12.44 -8.10
CA THR A 331 21.14 11.54 -8.48
C THR A 331 21.29 10.18 -7.81
N LEU A 332 22.49 9.63 -7.77
CA LEU A 332 22.78 8.38 -7.07
C LEU A 332 22.48 8.50 -5.58
N ALA A 333 22.87 9.60 -4.94
CA ALA A 333 22.56 9.85 -3.53
C ALA A 333 21.04 9.96 -3.29
N LEU A 334 20.30 10.63 -4.16
CA LEU A 334 18.83 10.71 -4.07
C LEU A 334 18.18 9.33 -4.27
N VAL A 335 18.68 8.53 -5.22
CA VAL A 335 18.22 7.15 -5.43
C VAL A 335 18.51 6.29 -4.20
N VAL A 336 19.72 6.40 -3.64
CA VAL A 336 20.11 5.64 -2.43
C VAL A 336 19.26 6.07 -1.22
N ILE A 337 18.99 7.37 -1.06
CA ILE A 337 18.10 7.87 -0.01
C ILE A 337 16.68 7.36 -0.22
N ALA A 338 16.15 7.44 -1.43
CA ALA A 338 14.80 6.98 -1.73
C ALA A 338 14.65 5.46 -1.52
N LEU A 339 15.64 4.67 -1.95
CA LEU A 339 15.70 3.23 -1.71
C LEU A 339 15.90 2.92 -0.22
N GLY A 340 16.81 3.62 0.46
CA GLY A 340 17.07 3.45 1.89
C GLY A 340 15.83 3.74 2.72
N VAL A 341 15.13 4.80 2.39
CA VAL A 341 13.88 5.21 3.04
C VAL A 341 12.71 4.27 2.70
N GLY A 342 12.58 3.83 1.44
CA GLY A 342 11.56 2.86 1.03
C GLY A 342 11.81 1.45 1.58
N LEU A 343 13.07 1.10 1.80
CA LEU A 343 13.49 -0.19 2.35
C LEU A 343 13.70 -0.17 3.88
N ALA A 344 13.70 1.00 4.52
CA ALA A 344 13.89 1.12 5.97
C ALA A 344 12.90 0.26 6.79
N PRO A 345 11.60 0.19 6.48
CA PRO A 345 10.67 -0.72 7.15
C PRO A 345 11.06 -2.20 6.96
N LEU A 346 11.68 -2.51 5.82
CA LEU A 346 12.20 -3.82 5.51
C LEU A 346 13.46 -4.18 6.31
N ALA A 347 14.31 -3.20 6.58
CA ALA A 347 15.58 -3.41 7.27
C ALA A 347 15.44 -3.39 8.79
N LEU A 348 14.50 -2.59 9.31
CA LEU A 348 14.31 -2.32 10.74
C LEU A 348 13.25 -3.22 11.39
N GLY A 349 12.48 -4.01 10.63
CA GLY A 349 11.53 -4.97 11.18
C GLY A 349 12.24 -6.07 11.99
N PRO A 350 11.68 -6.54 13.11
CA PRO A 350 12.29 -7.58 13.93
C PRO A 350 12.46 -8.85 13.10
N ARG A 351 13.69 -9.31 12.96
CA ARG A 351 14.03 -10.58 12.31
C ARG A 351 13.98 -11.67 13.37
N LEU A 352 12.88 -12.44 13.38
CA LEU A 352 12.68 -13.51 14.33
C LEU A 352 12.85 -14.87 13.65
N PHE A 353 13.20 -15.88 14.44
CA PHE A 353 13.14 -17.27 14.01
C PHE A 353 11.71 -17.77 14.18
N VAL A 354 11.11 -18.28 13.10
CA VAL A 354 9.75 -18.83 13.13
C VAL A 354 9.83 -20.34 13.08
N ALA A 355 9.35 -20.99 14.12
CA ALA A 355 9.18 -22.42 14.19
C ALA A 355 7.72 -22.79 13.93
N THR A 356 7.48 -23.85 13.20
CA THR A 356 6.14 -24.31 12.82
C THR A 356 5.92 -25.72 13.31
N ALA A 357 4.90 -25.96 14.12
CA ALA A 357 4.42 -27.27 14.52
C ALA A 357 3.08 -27.54 13.86
N ARG A 358 2.82 -28.78 13.45
CA ARG A 358 1.52 -29.22 12.95
C ARG A 358 0.98 -30.32 13.84
N PHE A 359 -0.22 -30.15 14.31
CA PHE A 359 -0.89 -31.09 15.19
C PHE A 359 -2.36 -31.26 14.81
N GLN A 360 -2.90 -32.41 15.19
CA GLN A 360 -4.30 -32.71 14.98
C GLN A 360 -4.97 -32.83 16.35
N LEU A 361 -6.11 -32.17 16.52
CA LEU A 361 -7.08 -32.41 17.55
C LEU A 361 -8.03 -33.52 17.07
N GLU A 362 -9.03 -33.89 17.87
CA GLU A 362 -9.98 -34.96 17.48
C GLU A 362 -10.56 -34.78 16.07
N PRO A 363 -10.68 -35.85 15.26
CA PRO A 363 -11.07 -35.78 13.85
C PRO A 363 -12.52 -35.39 13.60
N THR A 364 -13.35 -35.23 14.62
CA THR A 364 -14.79 -34.93 14.51
C THR A 364 -15.15 -33.44 14.67
N LEU A 365 -14.17 -32.54 14.67
CA LEU A 365 -14.41 -31.12 14.86
C LEU A 365 -15.03 -30.50 13.60
N ASP A 366 -16.23 -29.93 13.75
CA ASP A 366 -16.84 -29.04 12.74
C ASP A 366 -16.15 -27.67 12.72
N ALA A 367 -16.51 -26.82 11.75
CA ALA A 367 -15.86 -25.51 11.58
C ALA A 367 -15.98 -24.61 12.82
N TYR A 368 -17.06 -24.72 13.59
CA TYR A 368 -17.28 -23.95 14.81
C TYR A 368 -16.36 -24.43 15.95
N SER A 369 -16.28 -25.73 16.14
CA SER A 369 -15.39 -26.36 17.14
C SER A 369 -13.92 -26.08 16.82
N MET A 370 -13.55 -26.03 15.53
CA MET A 370 -12.19 -25.68 15.08
C MET A 370 -11.83 -24.23 15.43
N ALA A 371 -12.74 -23.27 15.19
CA ALA A 371 -12.51 -21.87 15.57
C ALA A 371 -12.33 -21.71 17.07
N THR A 372 -13.15 -22.41 17.86
CA THR A 372 -13.06 -22.41 19.33
C THR A 372 -11.74 -23.03 19.81
N ALA A 373 -11.27 -24.12 19.18
CA ALA A 373 -9.99 -24.73 19.47
C ALA A 373 -8.81 -23.79 19.20
N MET A 374 -8.85 -23.07 18.08
CA MET A 374 -7.82 -22.05 17.75
C MET A 374 -7.78 -20.91 18.77
N GLU A 375 -8.93 -20.48 19.27
CA GLU A 375 -9.03 -19.42 20.27
C GLU A 375 -8.52 -19.88 21.64
N LYS A 376 -8.81 -21.14 22.03
CA LYS A 376 -8.30 -21.73 23.25
C LYS A 376 -6.79 -21.75 23.35
N VAL A 377 -6.09 -22.10 22.25
CA VAL A 377 -4.61 -22.11 22.21
C VAL A 377 -4.01 -20.73 22.51
N LYS A 378 -4.72 -19.66 22.15
CA LYS A 378 -4.35 -18.27 22.46
C LYS A 378 -4.89 -17.78 23.81
N SER A 379 -5.52 -18.63 24.59
CA SER A 379 -6.07 -18.21 25.87
C SER A 379 -4.97 -17.77 26.84
N ASN A 380 -5.30 -16.82 27.72
CA ASN A 380 -4.37 -16.30 28.72
C ASN A 380 -3.84 -17.41 29.65
N GLY A 381 -4.64 -18.45 29.96
CA GLY A 381 -4.23 -19.55 30.80
C GLY A 381 -3.07 -20.34 30.19
N ILE A 382 -3.26 -20.85 28.95
CA ILE A 382 -2.22 -21.63 28.25
C ILE A 382 -0.94 -20.81 28.07
N LEU A 383 -1.07 -19.57 27.67
CA LEU A 383 0.12 -18.70 27.45
C LEU A 383 0.82 -18.33 28.77
N ALA A 384 0.08 -18.21 29.88
CA ALA A 384 0.67 -17.99 31.19
C ALA A 384 1.43 -19.23 31.69
N ASP A 385 0.88 -20.43 31.49
CA ASP A 385 1.56 -21.69 31.84
C ASP A 385 2.84 -21.85 31.00
N MET A 386 2.79 -21.52 29.71
CA MET A 386 3.98 -21.50 28.85
C MET A 386 5.03 -20.49 29.33
N ALA A 387 4.60 -19.29 29.77
CA ALA A 387 5.53 -18.30 30.30
C ALA A 387 6.28 -18.82 31.56
N VAL A 388 5.59 -19.61 32.42
CA VAL A 388 6.19 -20.24 33.58
C VAL A 388 7.10 -21.41 33.19
N ASN A 389 6.57 -22.36 32.39
CA ASN A 389 7.28 -23.60 32.03
C ASN A 389 8.60 -23.33 31.29
N PHE A 390 8.67 -22.28 30.50
CA PHE A 390 9.88 -21.91 29.74
C PHE A 390 10.67 -20.76 30.39
N GLU A 391 10.33 -20.40 31.63
CA GLU A 391 10.99 -19.29 32.39
C GLU A 391 11.10 -17.99 31.59
N LEU A 392 10.04 -17.63 30.82
CA LEU A 392 10.07 -16.48 29.94
C LEU A 392 10.20 -15.15 30.69
N GLU A 393 9.72 -15.07 31.93
CA GLU A 393 9.88 -13.91 32.81
C GLU A 393 11.35 -13.57 33.00
N LYS A 394 12.19 -14.58 33.24
CA LYS A 394 13.65 -14.41 33.40
C LYS A 394 14.33 -14.12 32.06
N ARG A 395 13.95 -14.86 31.01
CA ARG A 395 14.58 -14.75 29.68
C ARG A 395 14.31 -13.41 29.02
N TRP A 396 13.11 -12.87 29.19
CA TRP A 396 12.70 -11.60 28.56
C TRP A 396 12.78 -10.42 29.52
N SER A 397 13.13 -10.65 30.80
CA SER A 397 13.21 -9.62 31.85
C SER A 397 11.90 -8.82 31.97
N MET A 398 10.78 -9.50 31.89
CA MET A 398 9.41 -8.95 31.90
C MET A 398 8.57 -9.67 32.95
N ASP A 399 7.51 -9.00 33.43
CA ASP A 399 6.50 -9.64 34.26
C ASP A 399 5.64 -10.63 33.47
N ARG A 400 4.90 -11.51 34.16
CA ARG A 400 4.10 -12.55 33.54
C ARG A 400 3.04 -12.02 32.56
N ALA A 401 2.38 -10.92 32.91
CA ALA A 401 1.33 -10.33 32.08
C ALA A 401 1.91 -9.81 30.75
N ALA A 402 3.06 -9.14 30.81
CA ALA A 402 3.77 -8.68 29.62
C ALA A 402 4.32 -9.84 28.76
N CYS A 403 4.76 -10.95 29.41
CA CYS A 403 5.17 -12.17 28.70
C CYS A 403 4.01 -12.79 27.92
N VAL A 404 2.83 -12.88 28.52
CA VAL A 404 1.61 -13.39 27.87
C VAL A 404 1.22 -12.53 26.68
N GLU A 405 1.23 -11.21 26.83
CA GLU A 405 0.88 -10.30 25.74
C GLU A 405 1.89 -10.38 24.59
N ARG A 406 3.18 -10.47 24.92
CA ARG A 406 4.24 -10.69 23.94
C ARG A 406 4.13 -12.03 23.21
N LEU A 407 3.70 -13.10 23.92
CA LEU A 407 3.43 -14.40 23.31
C LEU A 407 2.25 -14.36 22.36
N LYS A 408 1.17 -13.68 22.71
CA LYS A 408 -0.01 -13.51 21.81
C LYS A 408 0.39 -12.92 20.46
N ASP A 409 1.26 -11.91 20.46
CA ASP A 409 1.74 -11.26 19.24
C ASP A 409 2.70 -12.17 18.44
N ARG A 410 3.31 -13.16 19.10
CA ARG A 410 4.33 -14.04 18.52
C ARG A 410 3.83 -15.43 18.16
N VAL A 411 2.57 -15.75 18.50
CA VAL A 411 1.93 -17.02 18.22
C VAL A 411 0.85 -16.83 17.15
N ARG A 412 0.98 -17.57 16.07
CA ARG A 412 -0.03 -17.63 15.01
C ARG A 412 -0.52 -19.07 14.89
N ILE A 413 -1.83 -19.24 14.81
CA ILE A 413 -2.47 -20.52 14.57
C ILE A 413 -3.38 -20.41 13.35
N SER A 414 -3.37 -21.42 12.51
CA SER A 414 -4.17 -21.46 11.29
C SER A 414 -4.54 -22.90 10.95
N GLN A 415 -5.64 -23.08 10.23
CA GLN A 415 -6.03 -24.37 9.69
C GLN A 415 -5.19 -24.69 8.45
N TYR A 416 -4.57 -25.88 8.41
CA TYR A 416 -3.77 -26.30 7.29
C TYR A 416 -4.64 -26.81 6.14
N ARG A 417 -4.65 -26.10 5.01
CA ARG A 417 -5.29 -26.50 3.73
C ARG A 417 -6.73 -27.03 3.85
N ARG A 418 -7.55 -26.50 4.76
CA ARG A 418 -8.92 -26.97 5.03
C ARG A 418 -9.01 -28.43 5.53
N THR A 419 -7.97 -28.92 6.16
CA THR A 419 -7.95 -30.21 6.85
C THR A 419 -8.28 -30.04 8.34
N THR A 420 -8.35 -31.15 9.08
CA THR A 420 -8.45 -31.13 10.55
C THR A 420 -7.12 -30.80 11.24
N LEU A 421 -6.06 -30.53 10.48
CA LEU A 421 -4.74 -30.17 10.98
C LEU A 421 -4.66 -28.69 11.33
N LEU A 422 -4.12 -28.38 12.48
CA LEU A 422 -3.75 -27.03 12.90
C LEU A 422 -2.26 -26.82 12.69
N GLU A 423 -1.94 -25.68 12.11
CA GLU A 423 -0.57 -25.21 11.95
C GLU A 423 -0.32 -24.08 12.95
N LEU A 424 0.61 -24.30 13.86
CA LEU A 424 1.02 -23.38 14.90
C LEU A 424 2.40 -22.82 14.56
N GLN A 425 2.50 -21.51 14.45
CA GLN A 425 3.75 -20.79 14.19
C GLN A 425 4.10 -19.95 15.42
N VAL A 426 5.33 -20.08 15.89
CA VAL A 426 5.86 -19.28 17.00
C VAL A 426 7.12 -18.58 16.56
N ALA A 427 7.19 -17.26 16.81
CA ALA A 427 8.31 -16.43 16.45
C ALA A 427 9.11 -15.98 17.67
N CYS A 428 10.39 -16.31 17.75
CA CYS A 428 11.30 -15.92 18.83
C CYS A 428 12.66 -15.46 18.31
N GLU A 429 13.42 -14.82 19.19
CA GLU A 429 14.79 -14.37 18.91
C GLU A 429 15.78 -15.53 18.92
N ASP A 430 15.49 -16.58 19.68
CA ASP A 430 16.22 -17.83 19.80
C ASP A 430 15.50 -18.93 18.98
N PRO A 431 16.16 -19.60 18.02
CA PRO A 431 15.56 -20.62 17.18
C PRO A 431 15.13 -21.87 17.98
N LYS A 432 15.89 -22.21 19.02
CA LYS A 432 15.58 -23.37 19.86
C LYS A 432 14.34 -23.09 20.72
N LEU A 433 14.29 -21.91 21.33
CA LEU A 433 13.12 -21.50 22.11
C LEU A 433 11.85 -21.39 21.23
N ALA A 434 11.98 -20.95 19.97
CA ALA A 434 10.85 -20.92 19.05
C ALA A 434 10.25 -22.31 18.81
N ALA A 435 11.11 -23.32 18.58
CA ALA A 435 10.69 -24.70 18.37
C ALA A 435 10.11 -25.34 19.65
N ASP A 436 10.77 -25.13 20.78
CA ASP A 436 10.33 -25.66 22.08
C ASP A 436 8.96 -25.08 22.47
N LEU A 437 8.75 -23.78 22.28
CA LEU A 437 7.45 -23.13 22.51
C LEU A 437 6.37 -23.64 21.54
N ALA A 438 6.68 -23.81 20.26
CA ALA A 438 5.71 -24.33 19.31
C ALA A 438 5.27 -25.75 19.64
N ASN A 439 6.21 -26.63 20.00
CA ASN A 439 5.93 -27.99 20.40
C ASN A 439 5.19 -28.04 21.75
N GLY A 440 5.62 -27.22 22.72
CA GLY A 440 4.98 -27.14 24.04
C GLY A 440 3.54 -26.65 23.95
N LEU A 441 3.26 -25.63 23.17
CA LEU A 441 1.88 -25.14 22.93
C LEU A 441 1.01 -26.19 22.23
N ALA A 442 1.56 -26.89 21.23
CA ALA A 442 0.85 -27.96 20.53
C ALA A 442 0.51 -29.10 21.49
N GLN A 443 1.46 -29.54 22.32
CA GLN A 443 1.27 -30.61 23.29
C GLN A 443 0.26 -30.22 24.37
N GLN A 444 0.38 -29.02 24.94
CA GLN A 444 -0.56 -28.53 25.97
C GLN A 444 -1.98 -28.39 25.41
N SER A 445 -2.13 -28.04 24.14
CA SER A 445 -3.43 -27.96 23.48
C SER A 445 -4.08 -29.34 23.34
N ILE A 446 -3.28 -30.37 23.01
CA ILE A 446 -3.73 -31.77 22.93
C ILE A 446 -4.11 -32.31 24.29
N ASP A 447 -3.30 -32.05 25.31
CA ASP A 447 -3.54 -32.52 26.65
C ASP A 447 -4.82 -31.91 27.26
N MET A 448 -5.04 -30.62 27.03
CA MET A 448 -6.27 -29.93 27.42
C MET A 448 -7.51 -30.49 26.72
N ASP A 449 -7.42 -30.78 25.43
CA ASP A 449 -8.54 -31.36 24.68
C ASP A 449 -8.91 -32.74 25.22
N ARG A 450 -7.90 -33.55 25.55
CA ARG A 450 -8.07 -34.85 26.19
C ARG A 450 -8.74 -34.71 27.54
N GLU A 451 -8.30 -33.79 28.40
CA GLU A 451 -8.90 -33.57 29.73
C GLU A 451 -10.37 -33.14 29.62
N ILE A 452 -10.70 -32.25 28.69
CA ILE A 452 -12.07 -31.82 28.41
C ILE A 452 -12.95 -33.01 27.99
N GLU A 453 -12.45 -33.90 27.12
CA GLU A 453 -13.21 -35.09 26.71
C GLU A 453 -13.35 -36.10 27.82
N GLU A 454 -12.36 -36.28 28.69
CA GLU A 454 -12.49 -37.12 29.90
C GLU A 454 -13.58 -36.59 30.85
N VAL A 455 -13.59 -35.26 31.09
CA VAL A 455 -14.62 -34.63 31.94
C VAL A 455 -16.02 -34.80 31.33
N LYS A 456 -16.17 -34.60 30.03
CA LYS A 456 -17.43 -34.83 29.32
C LYS A 456 -17.86 -36.27 29.33
N SER A 457 -16.92 -37.21 29.21
CA SER A 457 -17.19 -38.66 29.29
C SER A 457 -17.69 -39.07 30.67
N ARG A 458 -17.03 -38.59 31.74
CA ARG A 458 -17.46 -38.81 33.12
C ARG A 458 -18.86 -38.22 33.37
N SER A 459 -19.11 -37.00 32.97
CA SER A 459 -20.42 -36.34 33.10
C SER A 459 -21.55 -37.08 32.38
N ARG A 460 -21.27 -37.66 31.20
CA ARG A 460 -22.22 -38.51 30.46
C ARG A 460 -22.46 -39.83 31.19
N GLY A 461 -21.39 -40.46 31.72
CA GLY A 461 -21.50 -41.67 32.53
C GLY A 461 -22.39 -41.44 33.74
N ASP A 462 -22.20 -40.34 34.48
CA ASP A 462 -23.03 -39.96 35.61
C ASP A 462 -24.49 -39.70 35.23
N SER A 463 -24.73 -39.15 34.03
CA SER A 463 -26.07 -38.91 33.51
C SER A 463 -26.78 -40.22 33.15
N ILE A 464 -26.06 -41.16 32.52
CA ILE A 464 -26.56 -42.52 32.25
C ILE A 464 -26.88 -43.25 33.54
N MET A 465 -26.02 -43.17 34.57
CA MET A 465 -26.24 -43.78 35.87
C MET A 465 -27.47 -43.20 36.59
N ARG A 466 -27.67 -41.88 36.51
CA ARG A 466 -28.87 -41.20 37.04
C ARG A 466 -30.14 -41.67 36.34
N LEU A 467 -30.14 -41.76 35.00
CA LEU A 467 -31.26 -42.29 34.25
C LEU A 467 -31.56 -43.75 34.58
N ALA A 468 -30.54 -44.59 34.73
CA ALA A 468 -30.70 -45.98 35.14
C ALA A 468 -31.32 -46.09 36.54
N THR A 469 -30.91 -45.24 37.50
CA THR A 469 -31.48 -45.19 38.86
C THR A 469 -32.95 -44.71 38.81
N GLN A 470 -33.27 -43.72 38.03
CA GLN A 470 -34.65 -43.24 37.84
C GLN A 470 -35.55 -44.33 37.23
N LEU A 471 -35.04 -45.07 36.23
CA LEU A 471 -35.72 -46.19 35.61
C LEU A 471 -36.01 -47.31 36.62
N ALA A 472 -34.99 -47.65 37.43
CA ALA A 472 -35.17 -48.65 38.50
C ALA A 472 -36.25 -48.20 39.47
N GLY A 473 -36.24 -46.95 39.92
CA GLY A 473 -37.27 -46.39 40.82
C GLY A 473 -38.67 -46.38 40.19
N ALA A 474 -38.79 -46.09 38.90
CA ALA A 474 -40.07 -46.14 38.18
C ALA A 474 -40.58 -47.58 38.04
N LYS A 475 -39.69 -48.55 37.76
CA LYS A 475 -40.04 -49.97 37.70
C LYS A 475 -40.50 -50.50 39.09
N THR A 476 -39.87 -50.06 40.16
CA THR A 476 -40.29 -50.42 41.52
C THR A 476 -41.69 -49.87 41.88
N LYS A 477 -41.95 -48.61 41.48
CA LYS A 477 -43.28 -48.00 41.65
C LYS A 477 -44.34 -48.73 40.85
N LEU A 478 -44.08 -49.11 39.60
CA LEU A 478 -45.02 -49.90 38.81
C LEU A 478 -45.30 -51.27 39.39
N ALA A 479 -44.31 -51.95 40.01
CA ALA A 479 -44.45 -53.23 40.63
C ALA A 479 -45.35 -53.21 41.93
N HIS A 480 -45.51 -52.05 42.56
CA HIS A 480 -46.35 -51.86 43.77
C HIS A 480 -47.71 -51.22 43.46
N SER A 481 -47.96 -50.84 42.17
CA SER A 481 -49.21 -50.22 41.72
C SER A 481 -50.10 -51.24 41.03
N THR A 482 -51.44 -51.14 41.22
CA THR A 482 -52.43 -51.97 40.52
C THR A 482 -52.67 -51.33 39.11
N THR A 483 -52.89 -52.20 38.12
CA THR A 483 -52.95 -51.83 36.66
C THR A 483 -54.02 -50.79 36.28
N ASN A 484 -54.91 -50.38 37.21
CA ASN A 484 -55.97 -49.39 36.96
C ASN A 484 -55.78 -48.08 37.76
N ASP A 485 -54.64 -47.84 38.39
CA ASP A 485 -54.35 -46.65 39.15
C ASP A 485 -53.60 -45.65 38.33
N LEU A 486 -53.94 -44.37 38.49
CA LEU A 486 -53.31 -43.23 37.71
C LEU A 486 -51.79 -43.26 37.89
N ASP A 487 -51.29 -43.63 39.04
CA ASP A 487 -49.86 -43.73 39.36
C ASP A 487 -49.18 -44.89 38.59
N GLY A 488 -49.88 -46.00 38.31
CA GLY A 488 -49.37 -47.06 37.47
C GLY A 488 -49.23 -46.69 36.01
N VAL A 489 -50.19 -45.93 35.45
CA VAL A 489 -50.16 -45.46 34.10
C VAL A 489 -49.03 -44.42 33.93
N LEU A 490 -48.87 -43.54 34.91
CA LEU A 490 -47.76 -42.55 34.93
C LEU A 490 -46.38 -43.21 34.99
N ALA A 491 -46.23 -44.22 35.86
CA ALA A 491 -45.00 -45.00 36.01
C ALA A 491 -44.66 -45.78 34.74
N ALA A 492 -45.65 -46.37 34.07
CA ALA A 492 -45.43 -47.04 32.75
C ALA A 492 -45.00 -46.10 31.65
N SER A 493 -45.58 -44.89 31.59
CA SER A 493 -45.15 -43.86 30.61
C SER A 493 -43.72 -43.34 30.88
N GLN A 494 -43.39 -43.11 32.16
CA GLN A 494 -42.04 -42.72 32.57
C GLN A 494 -40.98 -43.78 32.25
N ILE A 495 -41.28 -45.07 32.43
CA ILE A 495 -40.39 -46.18 32.08
C ILE A 495 -40.04 -46.13 30.62
N LYS A 496 -41.04 -46.00 29.74
CA LYS A 496 -40.81 -45.93 28.28
C LYS A 496 -39.93 -44.76 27.88
N VAL A 497 -40.10 -43.60 28.51
CA VAL A 497 -39.26 -42.40 28.27
C VAL A 497 -37.83 -42.63 28.75
N TYR A 498 -37.65 -43.15 29.99
CA TYR A 498 -36.32 -43.40 30.54
C TYR A 498 -35.57 -44.50 29.80
N GLU A 499 -36.25 -45.58 29.34
CA GLU A 499 -35.64 -46.63 28.51
C GLU A 499 -35.14 -46.07 27.20
N GLY A 500 -35.93 -45.25 26.48
CA GLY A 500 -35.52 -44.61 25.23
C GLY A 500 -34.35 -43.67 25.44
N MET A 501 -34.33 -42.88 26.52
CA MET A 501 -33.22 -42.00 26.84
C MET A 501 -31.94 -42.76 27.22
N LEU A 502 -32.08 -43.86 27.95
CA LEU A 502 -30.97 -44.71 28.37
C LEU A 502 -30.35 -45.43 27.17
N GLU A 503 -31.18 -46.04 26.31
CA GLU A 503 -30.73 -46.69 25.06
C GLU A 503 -30.00 -45.72 24.15
N SER A 504 -30.54 -44.50 23.94
CA SER A 504 -29.89 -43.47 23.13
C SER A 504 -28.57 -43.00 23.73
N GLY A 505 -28.51 -42.83 25.05
CA GLY A 505 -27.29 -42.47 25.77
C GLY A 505 -26.19 -43.54 25.69
N ILE A 506 -26.57 -44.82 25.90
CA ILE A 506 -25.65 -45.96 25.78
C ILE A 506 -25.17 -46.15 24.36
N ARG A 507 -26.04 -46.00 23.34
CA ARG A 507 -25.68 -46.10 21.93
C ARG A 507 -24.68 -45.00 21.56
N ALA A 508 -24.96 -43.76 21.93
CA ALA A 508 -24.06 -42.64 21.69
C ALA A 508 -22.69 -42.80 22.36
N GLN A 509 -22.65 -43.47 23.51
CA GLN A 509 -21.38 -43.78 24.19
C GLN A 509 -20.66 -44.96 23.52
N ALA A 510 -21.39 -46.01 23.10
CA ALA A 510 -20.82 -47.16 22.39
C ALA A 510 -20.26 -46.82 21.01
N GLU A 511 -20.94 -45.96 20.25
CA GLU A 511 -20.46 -45.46 18.96
C GLU A 511 -19.13 -44.73 19.06
N ARG A 512 -18.89 -44.00 20.14
CA ARG A 512 -17.59 -43.35 20.41
C ARG A 512 -16.50 -44.34 20.84
N PHE A 513 -16.79 -45.38 21.58
CA PHE A 513 -15.81 -46.42 21.95
C PHE A 513 -15.47 -47.34 20.77
N SER A 514 -16.34 -47.45 19.77
CA SER A 514 -16.08 -48.26 18.57
C SER A 514 -15.34 -47.49 17.48
N SER A 515 -15.35 -46.16 17.49
CA SER A 515 -14.46 -45.35 16.63
C SER A 515 -13.03 -45.42 17.19
N PRO A 516 -12.02 -45.65 16.32
CA PRO A 516 -10.64 -45.61 16.78
C PRO A 516 -10.35 -44.23 17.35
N GLN A 517 -10.11 -44.17 18.69
CA GLN A 517 -9.69 -42.93 19.36
C GLN A 517 -8.30 -42.60 18.85
N THR A 518 -8.21 -41.87 17.75
CA THR A 518 -7.00 -41.15 17.38
C THR A 518 -6.91 -39.97 18.34
N ALA A 519 -6.31 -40.24 19.54
CA ALA A 519 -5.92 -39.14 20.42
C ALA A 519 -5.16 -38.09 19.63
N GLY A 520 -5.43 -36.84 19.93
CA GLY A 520 -4.68 -35.74 19.29
C GLY A 520 -3.19 -36.03 19.34
N GLN A 521 -2.49 -35.80 18.23
CA GLN A 521 -1.05 -36.04 18.13
C GLN A 521 -0.36 -34.92 17.37
N ILE A 522 0.88 -34.67 17.72
CA ILE A 522 1.75 -33.81 16.90
C ILE A 522 2.19 -34.64 15.69
N ILE A 523 1.80 -34.18 14.49
CA ILE A 523 2.11 -34.87 13.23
C ILE A 523 3.47 -34.43 12.70
N ASP A 524 3.77 -33.13 12.85
CA ASP A 524 5.01 -32.53 12.35
C ASP A 524 5.56 -31.60 13.45
N PRO A 525 6.47 -32.10 14.30
CA PRO A 525 7.04 -31.30 15.38
C PRO A 525 7.90 -30.17 14.82
N ALA A 526 7.86 -29.02 15.50
CA ALA A 526 8.69 -27.89 15.13
C ALA A 526 10.19 -28.23 15.32
N VAL A 527 10.97 -27.93 14.30
CA VAL A 527 12.43 -28.03 14.32
C VAL A 527 13.00 -26.61 14.46
N PRO A 528 14.12 -26.42 15.17
CA PRO A 528 14.75 -25.11 15.27
C PRO A 528 15.07 -24.54 13.88
N PRO A 529 14.54 -23.37 13.52
CA PRO A 529 14.76 -22.82 12.20
C PRO A 529 16.20 -22.36 12.03
N THR A 530 16.79 -22.66 10.88
CA THR A 530 18.19 -22.31 10.55
C THR A 530 18.34 -20.87 10.04
N ARG A 531 17.23 -20.24 9.65
CA ARG A 531 17.22 -18.85 9.11
C ARG A 531 16.22 -17.99 9.86
N ARG A 532 16.59 -16.73 10.07
CA ARG A 532 15.65 -15.72 10.57
C ARG A 532 14.67 -15.35 9.47
N SER A 533 13.40 -15.38 9.78
CA SER A 533 12.34 -14.87 8.92
C SER A 533 11.77 -13.57 9.48
N ARG A 534 11.07 -12.83 8.65
CA ARG A 534 10.34 -11.65 9.13
C ARG A 534 9.04 -12.11 9.75
N TRP A 535 8.86 -11.72 10.99
CA TRP A 535 7.59 -11.86 11.66
C TRP A 535 6.77 -10.60 11.44
N SER A 536 5.66 -10.70 10.74
CA SER A 536 4.63 -9.68 10.73
C SER A 536 3.70 -10.02 11.89
N GLY A 537 3.77 -9.30 13.01
CA GLY A 537 2.88 -9.47 14.15
C GLY A 537 1.40 -9.60 13.75
N ASN A 538 0.60 -10.08 14.68
CA ASN A 538 -0.87 -10.26 14.44
C ASN A 538 -1.57 -8.96 14.18
#